data_fb1fda963f20bad650714aa491ad2359
#
_entry.id   fb1fda963f20bad650714aa491ad2359
#
_cell.length_a   1.000
_cell.length_b   1.000
_cell.length_c   1.000
_cell.angle_alpha   90.00
_cell.angle_beta   90.00
_cell.angle_gamma   90.00
#
_symmetry.space_group_name_H-M   'P 1'
#
loop_
_entity.id
_entity.type
_entity.pdbx_description
1 polymer ?
#
loop_
_entity_poly.entity_id
_entity_poly.type
_entity_poly.pdbx_seq_one_letter_code
_entity_poly.pdbx_strand_id
1 'polypeptide(L)'
;TDLTKLKAKDYPIFQDIAEEIDRRLENEKDEYNLSCYKVLSNYISKFRRGGRNSALWNGFTTFNPTENFVCFDFQKLLANKNNVIANAQMLLVLKWLDNEVVKNRDYNLMNGTDRKIVIAIDEAHVFIDEKFPIALDFMYNLAKRIRKYNGMQIVITQNIKDFVGSPEIARKSSAIINVSQYSFIFSLSPNDMSDLCTLYEKAGQINENEIENIVNLPRGSAFFISGPANRTNIRIVATPHVKQIFEN
;
A
#
# COMPACT_ATOMS: atom_id res chain seq x y z
N THR A 1 23.75 6.26 -23.77
CA THR A 1 23.64 4.95 -23.09
C THR A 1 22.23 4.45 -23.32
N ASP A 2 22.09 3.27 -23.89
CA ASP A 2 20.77 2.64 -24.10
C ASP A 2 20.25 2.13 -22.75
N LEU A 3 19.31 2.87 -22.16
CA LEU A 3 18.75 2.58 -20.84
C LEU A 3 18.00 1.23 -20.78
N THR A 4 17.59 0.70 -21.95
CA THR A 4 16.86 -0.59 -22.01
C THR A 4 17.75 -1.80 -21.75
N LYS A 5 19.08 -1.62 -21.85
CA LYS A 5 20.08 -2.68 -21.65
C LYS A 5 20.71 -2.69 -20.26
N LEU A 6 20.34 -1.76 -19.39
CA LEU A 6 20.87 -1.70 -18.03
C LEU A 6 20.40 -2.88 -17.19
N LYS A 7 21.35 -3.48 -16.46
CA LYS A 7 21.10 -4.54 -15.47
C LYS A 7 21.15 -3.95 -14.07
N ALA A 8 20.66 -4.67 -13.08
CA ALA A 8 20.68 -4.23 -11.68
C ALA A 8 22.08 -3.76 -11.23
N LYS A 9 23.15 -4.41 -11.70
CA LYS A 9 24.55 -4.06 -11.40
C LYS A 9 25.04 -2.74 -12.01
N ASP A 10 24.31 -2.20 -12.96
CA ASP A 10 24.66 -0.94 -13.64
C ASP A 10 24.10 0.29 -12.91
N TYR A 11 23.29 0.06 -11.87
CA TYR A 11 22.76 1.10 -11.00
C TYR A 11 23.60 1.25 -9.73
N PRO A 12 23.77 2.49 -9.20
CA PRO A 12 24.52 2.70 -7.98
C PRO A 12 23.83 2.04 -6.77
N ILE A 13 24.65 1.50 -5.88
CA ILE A 13 24.22 1.03 -4.55
C ILE A 13 24.55 2.07 -3.47
N PHE A 14 24.14 1.86 -2.24
CA PHE A 14 24.42 2.81 -1.14
C PHE A 14 25.92 3.02 -0.90
N GLN A 15 26.75 2.01 -1.16
CA GLN A 15 28.20 2.15 -1.06
C GLN A 15 28.73 3.18 -2.06
N ASP A 16 28.30 3.14 -3.30
CA ASP A 16 28.74 4.07 -4.35
C ASP A 16 28.36 5.51 -4.02
N ILE A 17 27.15 5.69 -3.46
CA ILE A 17 26.68 7.00 -3.00
C ILE A 17 27.52 7.51 -1.82
N ALA A 18 27.86 6.61 -0.87
CA ALA A 18 28.70 6.97 0.27
C ALA A 18 30.11 7.40 -0.17
N GLU A 19 30.72 6.66 -1.10
CA GLU A 19 32.03 6.98 -1.65
C GLU A 19 32.03 8.32 -2.41
N GLU A 20 30.97 8.62 -3.15
CA GLU A 20 30.83 9.92 -3.81
C GLU A 20 30.67 11.07 -2.81
N ILE A 21 29.93 10.87 -1.71
CA ILE A 21 29.81 11.87 -0.65
C ILE A 21 31.17 12.08 0.03
N ASP A 22 31.90 11.02 0.35
CA ASP A 22 33.22 11.11 0.96
C ASP A 22 34.20 11.86 0.04
N ARG A 23 34.20 11.55 -1.28
CA ARG A 23 34.99 12.27 -2.28
C ARG A 23 34.68 13.78 -2.35
N ARG A 24 33.38 14.13 -2.23
CA ARG A 24 32.97 15.53 -2.21
C ARG A 24 33.38 16.23 -0.92
N LEU A 25 33.29 15.55 0.21
CA LEU A 25 33.76 16.09 1.50
C LEU A 25 35.25 16.48 1.49
N GLU A 26 36.08 15.69 0.77
CA GLU A 26 37.52 15.96 0.64
C GLU A 26 37.85 17.14 -0.28
N ASN A 27 37.00 17.41 -1.28
CA ASN A 27 37.29 18.37 -2.34
C ASN A 27 36.49 19.67 -2.24
N GLU A 28 35.46 19.76 -1.42
CA GLU A 28 34.59 20.92 -1.25
C GLU A 28 35.28 22.01 -0.41
N LYS A 29 35.12 23.24 -0.82
CA LYS A 29 35.68 24.42 -0.12
C LYS A 29 34.62 25.33 0.49
N ASP A 30 33.38 25.21 0.02
CA ASP A 30 32.28 26.00 0.53
C ASP A 30 31.78 25.42 1.85
N GLU A 31 31.74 26.24 2.92
CA GLU A 31 31.37 25.81 4.27
C GLU A 31 29.94 25.29 4.35
N TYR A 32 29.01 25.88 3.60
CA TYR A 32 27.60 25.44 3.59
C TYR A 32 27.49 24.05 2.98
N ASN A 33 28.10 23.84 1.81
CA ASN A 33 28.12 22.53 1.16
C ASN A 33 28.81 21.47 1.99
N LEU A 34 29.91 21.80 2.65
CA LEU A 34 30.59 20.91 3.61
C LEU A 34 29.67 20.49 4.75
N SER A 35 28.91 21.41 5.31
CA SER A 35 27.94 21.09 6.35
C SER A 35 26.86 20.12 5.87
N CYS A 36 26.34 20.34 4.67
CA CYS A 36 25.36 19.46 4.02
C CYS A 36 25.92 18.04 3.78
N TYR A 37 27.15 17.93 3.23
CA TYR A 37 27.78 16.63 2.99
C TYR A 37 28.07 15.86 4.28
N LYS A 38 28.47 16.55 5.37
CA LYS A 38 28.64 15.92 6.71
C LYS A 38 27.34 15.32 7.21
N VAL A 39 26.21 16.03 7.08
CA VAL A 39 24.89 15.50 7.45
C VAL A 39 24.53 14.30 6.60
N LEU A 40 24.71 14.37 5.27
CA LEU A 40 24.45 13.26 4.36
C LEU A 40 25.33 12.04 4.68
N SER A 41 26.63 12.23 4.95
CA SER A 41 27.56 11.15 5.33
C SER A 41 27.09 10.46 6.60
N ASN A 42 26.60 11.21 7.60
CA ASN A 42 26.04 10.64 8.83
C ASN A 42 24.81 9.77 8.56
N TYR A 43 23.90 10.19 7.67
CA TYR A 43 22.74 9.38 7.32
C TYR A 43 23.11 8.13 6.55
N ILE A 44 23.99 8.27 5.51
CA ILE A 44 24.38 7.16 4.64
C ILE A 44 25.27 6.14 5.34
N SER A 45 25.98 6.53 6.41
CA SER A 45 26.87 5.65 7.17
C SER A 45 26.19 4.37 7.67
N LYS A 46 24.89 4.43 7.92
CA LYS A 46 24.08 3.28 8.37
C LYS A 46 23.86 2.24 7.28
N PHE A 47 23.99 2.63 6.02
CA PHE A 47 23.69 1.82 4.85
C PHE A 47 24.93 1.37 4.07
N ARG A 48 26.06 2.05 4.22
CA ARG A 48 27.33 1.67 3.60
C ARG A 48 27.92 0.38 4.21
N ARG A 49 28.93 -0.20 3.60
CA ARG A 49 29.62 -1.39 4.11
C ARG A 49 30.03 -1.22 5.57
N GLY A 50 29.68 -2.18 6.41
CA GLY A 50 29.89 -2.11 7.87
C GLY A 50 28.82 -1.34 8.65
N GLY A 51 27.93 -0.62 8.01
CA GLY A 51 26.80 0.01 8.65
C GLY A 51 25.71 -0.99 9.08
N ARG A 52 24.96 -0.65 10.12
CA ARG A 52 23.96 -1.56 10.75
C ARG A 52 22.88 -2.07 9.80
N ASN A 53 22.56 -1.33 8.73
CA ASN A 53 21.53 -1.65 7.75
C ASN A 53 22.14 -2.12 6.41
N SER A 54 23.46 -2.27 6.34
CA SER A 54 24.18 -2.64 5.12
C SER A 54 23.70 -3.96 4.53
N ALA A 55 23.47 -4.97 5.38
CA ALA A 55 23.03 -6.29 4.92
C ALA A 55 21.65 -6.29 4.25
N LEU A 56 20.80 -5.29 4.55
CA LEU A 56 19.45 -5.21 4.01
C LEU A 56 19.40 -4.44 2.68
N TRP A 57 20.16 -3.35 2.56
CA TRP A 57 19.97 -2.42 1.44
C TRP A 57 21.23 -2.06 0.66
N ASN A 58 22.44 -2.43 1.14
CA ASN A 58 23.67 -2.15 0.40
C ASN A 58 24.00 -3.26 -0.58
N GLY A 59 23.25 -3.33 -1.65
CA GLY A 59 23.42 -4.34 -2.68
C GLY A 59 22.51 -4.08 -3.87
N PHE A 60 22.68 -4.86 -4.92
CA PHE A 60 21.80 -4.80 -6.08
C PHE A 60 20.43 -5.35 -5.74
N THR A 61 19.39 -4.82 -6.41
CA THR A 61 18.03 -5.31 -6.28
C THR A 61 17.95 -6.77 -6.68
N THR A 62 17.55 -7.63 -5.74
CA THR A 62 17.38 -9.07 -5.96
C THR A 62 15.93 -9.43 -6.27
N PHE A 63 15.00 -8.49 -6.06
CA PHE A 63 13.60 -8.68 -6.29
C PHE A 63 13.25 -8.33 -7.74
N ASN A 64 12.88 -9.32 -8.52
CA ASN A 64 12.40 -9.15 -9.89
C ASN A 64 11.39 -10.26 -10.22
N PRO A 65 10.15 -10.16 -9.71
CA PRO A 65 9.14 -11.18 -9.96
C PRO A 65 8.73 -11.16 -11.44
N THR A 66 8.69 -12.33 -12.03
CA THR A 66 8.20 -12.56 -13.40
C THR A 66 6.79 -13.14 -13.40
N GLU A 67 6.30 -13.53 -12.24
CA GLU A 67 5.03 -14.20 -12.07
C GLU A 67 3.85 -13.22 -12.11
N ASN A 68 2.69 -13.74 -12.55
CA ASN A 68 1.45 -12.95 -12.60
C ASN A 68 0.80 -12.76 -11.23
N PHE A 69 1.19 -13.53 -10.23
CA PHE A 69 0.73 -13.44 -8.85
C PHE A 69 1.93 -13.25 -7.93
N VAL A 70 1.94 -12.14 -7.20
CA VAL A 70 3.00 -11.78 -6.27
C VAL A 70 2.37 -11.43 -4.92
N CYS A 71 2.88 -12.05 -3.86
CA CYS A 71 2.44 -11.76 -2.49
C CYS A 71 3.60 -11.18 -1.68
N PHE A 72 3.35 -10.06 -1.00
CA PHE A 72 4.28 -9.44 -0.06
C PHE A 72 3.80 -9.71 1.37
N ASP A 73 4.49 -10.57 2.07
CA ASP A 73 4.23 -10.83 3.49
C ASP A 73 5.02 -9.86 4.38
N PHE A 74 4.31 -8.98 5.07
CA PHE A 74 4.86 -8.02 6.03
C PHE A 74 4.82 -8.50 7.49
N GLN A 75 4.25 -9.66 7.79
CA GLN A 75 4.01 -10.13 9.15
C GLN A 75 5.28 -10.11 10.02
N LYS A 76 6.39 -10.65 9.50
CA LYS A 76 7.67 -10.69 10.24
C LYS A 76 8.30 -9.31 10.39
N LEU A 77 8.11 -8.41 9.44
CA LEU A 77 8.62 -7.05 9.51
C LEU A 77 7.87 -6.21 10.56
N LEU A 78 6.55 -6.36 10.61
CA LEU A 78 5.68 -5.63 11.53
C LEU A 78 5.78 -6.18 12.97
N ALA A 79 6.06 -7.47 13.14
CA ALA A 79 6.29 -8.07 14.44
C ALA A 79 7.56 -7.53 15.14
N ASN A 80 8.54 -7.05 14.38
CA ASN A 80 9.72 -6.40 14.90
C ASN A 80 9.40 -4.96 15.30
N LYS A 81 9.67 -4.60 16.55
CA LYS A 81 9.47 -3.23 17.08
C LYS A 81 10.29 -2.13 16.37
N ASN A 82 11.05 -2.49 15.34
CA ASN A 82 11.83 -1.53 14.56
C ASN A 82 11.03 -1.00 13.37
N ASN A 83 10.12 -0.08 13.64
CA ASN A 83 9.24 0.53 12.65
C ASN A 83 10.02 1.21 11.49
N VAL A 84 11.26 1.64 11.72
CA VAL A 84 12.07 2.29 10.67
C VAL A 84 12.38 1.32 9.52
N ILE A 85 12.76 0.07 9.84
CA ILE A 85 13.05 -0.96 8.82
C ILE A 85 11.76 -1.34 8.09
N ALA A 86 10.68 -1.59 8.85
CA ALA A 86 9.39 -1.97 8.28
C ALA A 86 8.87 -0.88 7.32
N ASN A 87 8.93 0.38 7.73
CA ASN A 87 8.46 1.50 6.93
C ASN A 87 9.32 1.75 5.68
N ALA A 88 10.66 1.62 5.79
CA ALA A 88 11.54 1.73 4.63
C ALA A 88 11.27 0.62 3.61
N GLN A 89 11.11 -0.62 4.07
CA GLN A 89 10.79 -1.75 3.19
C GLN A 89 9.41 -1.59 2.56
N MET A 90 8.42 -1.16 3.34
CA MET A 90 7.08 -0.86 2.83
C MET A 90 7.11 0.22 1.75
N LEU A 91 7.87 1.31 1.96
CA LEU A 91 8.04 2.35 0.94
C LEU A 91 8.60 1.78 -0.37
N LEU A 92 9.61 0.91 -0.32
CA LEU A 92 10.18 0.29 -1.50
C LEU A 92 9.16 -0.57 -2.24
N VAL A 93 8.38 -1.39 -1.52
CA VAL A 93 7.31 -2.21 -2.11
C VAL A 93 6.22 -1.34 -2.74
N LEU A 94 5.76 -0.29 -2.03
CA LEU A 94 4.74 0.61 -2.56
C LEU A 94 5.22 1.35 -3.82
N LYS A 95 6.49 1.75 -3.87
CA LYS A 95 7.10 2.34 -5.06
C LYS A 95 7.20 1.34 -6.22
N TRP A 96 7.54 0.09 -5.92
CA TRP A 96 7.54 -0.96 -6.94
C TRP A 96 6.13 -1.19 -7.50
N LEU A 97 5.11 -1.32 -6.64
CA LEU A 97 3.71 -1.47 -7.06
C LEU A 97 3.25 -0.29 -7.93
N ASP A 98 3.63 0.93 -7.56
CA ASP A 98 3.31 2.13 -8.35
C ASP A 98 3.90 2.06 -9.76
N ASN A 99 5.15 1.63 -9.87
CA ASN A 99 5.82 1.43 -11.16
C ASN A 99 5.16 0.31 -11.98
N GLU A 100 4.74 -0.80 -11.35
CA GLU A 100 4.06 -1.88 -12.07
C GLU A 100 2.70 -1.44 -12.63
N VAL A 101 1.96 -0.61 -11.91
CA VAL A 101 0.72 -0.01 -12.43
C VAL A 101 0.98 0.82 -13.68
N VAL A 102 2.03 1.65 -13.67
CA VAL A 102 2.41 2.47 -14.84
C VAL A 102 2.89 1.59 -16.00
N LYS A 103 3.76 0.63 -15.74
CA LYS A 103 4.26 -0.32 -16.75
C LYS A 103 3.12 -1.12 -17.41
N ASN A 104 2.13 -1.54 -16.62
CA ASN A 104 0.96 -2.26 -17.16
C ASN A 104 0.18 -1.40 -18.15
N ARG A 105 -0.03 -0.12 -17.84
CA ARG A 105 -0.67 0.82 -18.75
C ARG A 105 0.14 0.96 -20.04
N ASP A 106 1.44 1.21 -19.91
CA ASP A 106 2.32 1.45 -21.06
C ASP A 106 2.41 0.20 -21.94
N TYR A 107 2.49 -0.99 -21.33
CA TYR A 107 2.43 -2.26 -22.04
C TYR A 107 1.13 -2.41 -22.84
N ASN A 108 -0.03 -2.10 -22.23
CA ASN A 108 -1.32 -2.17 -22.91
C ASN A 108 -1.38 -1.20 -24.10
N LEU A 109 -0.89 0.03 -23.92
CA LEU A 109 -0.87 1.03 -24.99
C LEU A 109 0.04 0.62 -26.16
N MET A 110 1.22 0.07 -25.87
CA MET A 110 2.19 -0.34 -26.90
C MET A 110 1.78 -1.59 -27.65
N ASN A 111 1.05 -2.50 -27.00
CA ASN A 111 0.73 -3.82 -27.58
C ASN A 111 -0.75 -3.97 -27.95
N GLY A 112 -1.58 -2.95 -27.74
CA GLY A 112 -3.02 -3.02 -27.98
C GLY A 112 -3.72 -4.08 -27.12
N THR A 113 -3.24 -4.32 -25.91
CA THR A 113 -3.77 -5.34 -24.99
C THR A 113 -4.62 -4.72 -23.87
N ASP A 114 -5.38 -5.56 -23.17
CA ASP A 114 -6.26 -5.17 -22.06
C ASP A 114 -5.89 -5.93 -20.76
N ARG A 115 -4.59 -6.02 -20.44
CA ARG A 115 -4.13 -6.64 -19.20
C ARG A 115 -4.64 -5.84 -18.00
N LYS A 116 -5.23 -6.54 -17.03
CA LYS A 116 -5.68 -5.97 -15.77
C LYS A 116 -4.58 -6.12 -14.70
N ILE A 117 -4.49 -5.13 -13.82
CA ILE A 117 -3.67 -5.22 -12.62
C ILE A 117 -4.57 -5.10 -11.40
N VAL A 118 -4.43 -6.02 -10.44
CA VAL A 118 -5.20 -6.02 -9.20
C VAL A 118 -4.22 -5.91 -8.03
N ILE A 119 -4.46 -4.94 -7.16
CA ILE A 119 -3.70 -4.76 -5.91
C ILE A 119 -4.66 -4.98 -4.77
N ALA A 120 -4.50 -6.11 -4.07
CA ALA A 120 -5.25 -6.42 -2.85
C ALA A 120 -4.39 -6.11 -1.62
N ILE A 121 -4.94 -5.33 -0.70
CA ILE A 121 -4.31 -4.92 0.55
C ILE A 121 -5.14 -5.53 1.67
N ASP A 122 -4.67 -6.63 2.22
CA ASP A 122 -5.30 -7.31 3.35
C ASP A 122 -4.83 -6.69 4.66
N GLU A 123 -5.69 -6.73 5.67
CA GLU A 123 -5.47 -6.09 6.99
C GLU A 123 -4.99 -4.64 6.86
N ALA A 124 -5.63 -3.88 5.99
CA ALA A 124 -5.18 -2.54 5.60
C ALA A 124 -4.99 -1.58 6.79
N HIS A 125 -5.70 -1.82 7.92
CA HIS A 125 -5.54 -1.05 9.15
C HIS A 125 -4.11 -1.09 9.71
N VAL A 126 -3.38 -2.19 9.48
CA VAL A 126 -1.99 -2.35 9.95
C VAL A 126 -1.04 -1.35 9.30
N PHE A 127 -1.41 -0.83 8.13
CA PHE A 127 -0.64 0.15 7.37
C PHE A 127 -1.07 1.61 7.65
N ILE A 128 -2.04 1.82 8.54
CA ILE A 128 -2.53 3.15 8.91
C ILE A 128 -1.76 3.63 10.16
N ASP A 129 -0.81 4.52 9.97
CA ASP A 129 -0.03 5.12 11.05
C ASP A 129 0.16 6.61 10.75
N GLU A 130 -0.20 7.49 11.70
CA GLU A 130 -0.02 8.95 11.57
C GLU A 130 1.45 9.35 11.42
N LYS A 131 2.36 8.60 12.04
CA LYS A 131 3.81 8.85 11.96
C LYS A 131 4.38 8.46 10.60
N PHE A 132 3.68 7.59 9.87
CA PHE A 132 4.11 7.07 8.57
C PHE A 132 2.95 7.03 7.58
N PRO A 133 2.47 8.20 7.13
CA PRO A 133 1.27 8.30 6.30
C PRO A 133 1.44 7.72 4.88
N ILE A 134 2.63 7.22 4.55
CA ILE A 134 3.01 6.80 3.19
C ILE A 134 2.07 5.74 2.63
N ALA A 135 1.68 4.74 3.44
CA ALA A 135 0.81 3.67 2.95
C ALA A 135 -0.62 4.16 2.71
N LEU A 136 -1.16 4.97 3.61
CA LEU A 136 -2.47 5.60 3.43
C LEU A 136 -2.45 6.56 2.23
N ASP A 137 -1.37 7.32 2.05
CA ASP A 137 -1.19 8.20 0.88
C ASP A 137 -1.13 7.40 -0.42
N PHE A 138 -0.44 6.27 -0.42
CA PHE A 138 -0.41 5.36 -1.55
C PHE A 138 -1.81 4.85 -1.88
N MET A 139 -2.55 4.30 -0.90
CA MET A 139 -3.91 3.80 -1.09
C MET A 139 -4.85 4.89 -1.64
N TYR A 140 -4.79 6.09 -1.05
CA TYR A 140 -5.59 7.24 -1.46
C TYR A 140 -5.28 7.70 -2.89
N ASN A 141 -4.00 7.83 -3.23
CA ASN A 141 -3.58 8.26 -4.57
C ASN A 141 -3.88 7.18 -5.62
N LEU A 142 -3.67 5.91 -5.26
CA LEU A 142 -3.95 4.78 -6.14
C LEU A 142 -5.46 4.68 -6.43
N ALA A 143 -6.32 4.77 -5.42
CA ALA A 143 -7.78 4.71 -5.56
C ALA A 143 -8.30 5.72 -6.59
N LYS A 144 -7.73 6.93 -6.63
CA LYS A 144 -8.13 7.98 -7.57
C LYS A 144 -7.74 7.72 -9.03
N ARG A 145 -6.71 6.94 -9.27
CA ARG A 145 -6.12 6.82 -10.61
C ARG A 145 -6.11 5.41 -11.18
N ILE A 146 -6.20 4.36 -10.36
CA ILE A 146 -6.00 2.98 -10.79
C ILE A 146 -6.91 2.56 -11.94
N ARG A 147 -8.15 3.06 -11.96
CA ARG A 147 -9.09 2.80 -13.05
C ARG A 147 -8.60 3.30 -14.41
N LYS A 148 -7.86 4.43 -14.44
CA LYS A 148 -7.25 4.97 -15.67
C LYS A 148 -6.08 4.12 -16.16
N TYR A 149 -5.54 3.26 -15.29
CA TYR A 149 -4.41 2.38 -15.57
C TYR A 149 -4.86 0.93 -15.79
N ASN A 150 -6.17 0.73 -16.03
CA ASN A 150 -6.74 -0.59 -16.24
C ASN A 150 -6.55 -1.52 -15.04
N GLY A 151 -6.69 -0.96 -13.85
CA GLY A 151 -6.46 -1.68 -12.62
C GLY A 151 -7.61 -1.61 -11.63
N MET A 152 -7.52 -2.44 -10.58
CA MET A 152 -8.41 -2.49 -9.45
C MET A 152 -7.61 -2.50 -8.16
N GLN A 153 -8.08 -1.74 -7.16
CA GLN A 153 -7.60 -1.79 -5.80
C GLN A 153 -8.67 -2.44 -4.91
N ILE A 154 -8.27 -3.40 -4.11
CA ILE A 154 -9.11 -4.04 -3.08
C ILE A 154 -8.48 -3.71 -1.73
N VAL A 155 -9.25 -3.08 -0.85
CA VAL A 155 -8.83 -2.76 0.52
C VAL A 155 -9.68 -3.57 1.46
N ILE A 156 -9.05 -4.41 2.27
CA ILE A 156 -9.71 -5.32 3.21
C ILE A 156 -9.27 -4.95 4.62
N THR A 157 -10.22 -4.77 5.52
CA THR A 157 -9.93 -4.52 6.93
C THR A 157 -11.02 -5.09 7.82
N GLN A 158 -10.64 -5.51 9.00
CA GLN A 158 -11.55 -5.88 10.09
C GLN A 158 -11.56 -4.84 11.23
N ASN A 159 -10.70 -3.83 11.16
CA ASN A 159 -10.62 -2.76 12.16
C ASN A 159 -10.90 -1.40 11.51
N ILE A 160 -12.12 -0.91 11.66
CA ILE A 160 -12.57 0.35 11.07
C ILE A 160 -12.07 1.55 11.86
N LYS A 161 -11.87 1.40 13.17
CA LYS A 161 -11.44 2.46 14.07
C LYS A 161 -10.16 3.17 13.62
N ASP A 162 -9.21 2.42 13.07
CA ASP A 162 -7.94 3.00 12.61
C ASP A 162 -8.12 3.92 11.40
N PHE A 163 -9.19 3.74 10.63
CA PHE A 163 -9.53 4.60 9.49
C PHE A 163 -10.22 5.92 9.88
N VAL A 164 -10.58 6.09 11.15
CA VAL A 164 -11.17 7.33 11.71
C VAL A 164 -10.31 7.94 12.82
N GLY A 165 -9.11 7.42 13.04
CA GLY A 165 -8.24 7.76 14.17
C GLY A 165 -7.88 9.24 14.28
N SER A 166 -7.75 9.95 13.14
CA SER A 166 -7.57 11.40 13.13
C SER A 166 -8.34 12.05 11.97
N PRO A 167 -8.54 13.38 11.99
CA PRO A 167 -9.22 14.10 10.91
C PRO A 167 -8.57 13.90 9.54
N GLU A 168 -7.25 13.80 9.47
CA GLU A 168 -6.54 13.59 8.22
C GLU A 168 -6.72 12.15 7.71
N ILE A 169 -6.58 11.16 8.58
CA ILE A 169 -6.83 9.76 8.26
C ILE A 169 -8.28 9.58 7.81
N ALA A 170 -9.25 10.07 8.58
CA ALA A 170 -10.67 9.99 8.23
C ALA A 170 -10.98 10.63 6.87
N ARG A 171 -10.39 11.79 6.57
CA ARG A 171 -10.55 12.46 5.28
C ARG A 171 -10.04 11.63 4.10
N LYS A 172 -8.85 11.03 4.24
CA LYS A 172 -8.26 10.18 3.18
C LYS A 172 -9.03 8.88 3.02
N SER A 173 -9.44 8.26 4.12
CA SER A 173 -10.22 7.03 4.16
C SER A 173 -11.61 7.22 3.53
N SER A 174 -12.33 8.27 3.91
CA SER A 174 -13.61 8.62 3.29
C SER A 174 -13.47 8.89 1.80
N ALA A 175 -12.36 9.48 1.36
CA ALA A 175 -12.12 9.70 -0.06
C ALA A 175 -11.85 8.38 -0.83
N ILE A 176 -11.20 7.38 -0.20
CA ILE A 176 -11.07 6.04 -0.78
C ILE A 176 -12.44 5.40 -0.97
N ILE A 177 -13.31 5.47 0.05
CA ILE A 177 -14.68 4.95 0.00
C ILE A 177 -15.47 5.64 -1.10
N ASN A 178 -15.41 6.96 -1.20
CA ASN A 178 -16.14 7.75 -2.20
C ASN A 178 -15.82 7.39 -3.65
N VAL A 179 -14.58 6.95 -3.93
CA VAL A 179 -14.18 6.53 -5.28
C VAL A 179 -14.30 5.02 -5.48
N SER A 180 -14.58 4.26 -4.43
CA SER A 180 -14.80 2.82 -4.50
C SER A 180 -16.14 2.54 -5.17
N GLN A 181 -16.13 1.66 -6.16
CA GLN A 181 -17.35 1.29 -6.87
C GLN A 181 -18.16 0.24 -6.12
N TYR A 182 -17.48 -0.60 -5.35
CA TYR A 182 -18.08 -1.69 -4.61
C TYR A 182 -17.62 -1.66 -3.15
N SER A 183 -18.56 -1.90 -2.23
CA SER A 183 -18.26 -2.14 -0.82
C SER A 183 -18.99 -3.39 -0.35
N PHE A 184 -18.26 -4.25 0.36
CA PHE A 184 -18.80 -5.45 1.00
C PHE A 184 -18.64 -5.26 2.51
N ILE A 185 -19.74 -5.08 3.21
CA ILE A 185 -19.77 -4.86 4.65
C ILE A 185 -20.35 -6.11 5.29
N PHE A 186 -19.50 -6.83 6.02
CA PHE A 186 -19.93 -7.99 6.81
C PHE A 186 -20.53 -7.54 8.14
N SER A 187 -21.08 -8.48 8.92
CA SER A 187 -21.62 -8.16 10.24
C SER A 187 -20.56 -7.47 11.11
N LEU A 188 -20.98 -6.36 11.74
CA LEU A 188 -20.14 -5.52 12.58
C LEU A 188 -20.71 -5.41 13.99
N SER A 189 -19.85 -5.14 14.96
CA SER A 189 -20.27 -4.75 16.29
C SER A 189 -20.92 -3.36 16.28
N PRO A 190 -21.76 -3.01 17.28
CA PRO A 190 -22.34 -1.67 17.37
C PRO A 190 -21.30 -0.53 17.40
N ASN A 191 -20.14 -0.76 18.02
CA ASN A 191 -19.07 0.23 18.07
C ASN A 191 -18.45 0.45 16.69
N ASP A 192 -18.14 -0.62 15.96
CA ASP A 192 -17.59 -0.53 14.61
C ASP A 192 -18.60 0.09 13.63
N MET A 193 -19.90 -0.10 13.87
CA MET A 193 -20.94 0.57 13.09
C MET A 193 -20.89 2.09 13.23
N SER A 194 -20.63 2.63 14.42
CA SER A 194 -20.48 4.08 14.62
C SER A 194 -19.30 4.63 13.79
N ASP A 195 -18.17 3.95 13.82
CA ASP A 195 -16.98 4.32 13.03
C ASP A 195 -17.26 4.21 11.52
N LEU A 196 -17.97 3.16 11.09
CA LEU A 196 -18.39 3.00 9.70
C LEU A 196 -19.31 4.13 9.25
N CYS A 197 -20.30 4.51 10.05
CA CYS A 197 -21.20 5.64 9.75
C CYS A 197 -20.43 6.94 9.56
N THR A 198 -19.40 7.19 10.39
CA THR A 198 -18.52 8.34 10.27
C THR A 198 -17.77 8.33 8.92
N LEU A 199 -17.26 7.19 8.49
CA LEU A 199 -16.60 7.06 7.19
C LEU A 199 -17.54 7.29 6.00
N TYR A 200 -18.78 6.84 6.12
CA TYR A 200 -19.79 6.95 5.07
C TYR A 200 -20.59 8.27 5.11
N GLU A 201 -20.35 9.15 6.08
CA GLU A 201 -21.07 10.42 6.22
C GLU A 201 -21.13 11.23 4.91
N LYS A 202 -20.03 11.23 4.14
CA LYS A 202 -19.90 11.91 2.85
C LYS A 202 -19.98 10.99 1.63
N ALA A 203 -20.07 9.67 1.85
CA ALA A 203 -20.08 8.65 0.81
C ALA A 203 -21.46 8.03 0.57
N GLY A 204 -22.51 8.73 0.98
CA GLY A 204 -23.89 8.28 0.84
C GLY A 204 -24.36 7.52 2.09
N GLN A 205 -24.45 8.22 3.17
CA GLN A 205 -24.88 7.83 4.53
C GLN A 205 -25.57 6.45 4.66
N ILE A 206 -25.23 5.72 5.70
CA ILE A 206 -25.90 4.46 6.05
C ILE A 206 -27.08 4.82 6.94
N ASN A 207 -28.30 4.43 6.56
CA ASN A 207 -29.52 4.73 7.31
C ASN A 207 -29.77 3.71 8.44
N GLU A 208 -30.69 4.02 9.34
CA GLU A 208 -30.98 3.20 10.53
C GLU A 208 -31.37 1.75 10.16
N ASN A 209 -32.17 1.55 9.11
CA ASN A 209 -32.56 0.20 8.67
C ASN A 209 -31.36 -0.57 8.12
N GLU A 210 -30.42 0.09 7.44
CA GLU A 210 -29.20 -0.52 6.95
C GLU A 210 -28.26 -0.89 8.09
N ILE A 211 -28.17 -0.04 9.13
CA ILE A 211 -27.41 -0.33 10.36
C ILE A 211 -27.94 -1.60 11.01
N GLU A 212 -29.24 -1.67 11.23
CA GLU A 212 -29.90 -2.85 11.83
C GLU A 212 -29.65 -4.12 10.98
N ASN A 213 -29.74 -3.98 9.67
CA ASN A 213 -29.43 -5.06 8.73
C ASN A 213 -27.98 -5.55 8.87
N ILE A 214 -27.00 -4.65 8.87
CA ILE A 214 -25.58 -5.00 8.92
C ILE A 214 -25.24 -5.71 10.23
N VAL A 215 -25.73 -5.20 11.36
CA VAL A 215 -25.48 -5.79 12.69
C VAL A 215 -26.04 -7.22 12.77
N ASN A 216 -27.18 -7.47 12.16
CA ASN A 216 -27.88 -8.76 12.19
C ASN A 216 -27.53 -9.72 11.03
N LEU A 217 -26.54 -9.38 10.20
CA LEU A 217 -26.16 -10.24 9.08
C LEU A 217 -25.68 -11.62 9.56
N PRO A 218 -26.21 -12.71 9.00
CA PRO A 218 -25.72 -14.04 9.31
C PRO A 218 -24.33 -14.27 8.69
N ARG A 219 -23.56 -15.18 9.29
CA ARG A 219 -22.24 -15.58 8.77
C ARG A 219 -22.31 -15.96 7.29
N GLY A 220 -21.38 -15.42 6.50
CA GLY A 220 -21.31 -15.62 5.05
C GLY A 220 -22.24 -14.73 4.25
N SER A 221 -22.89 -13.74 4.88
CA SER A 221 -23.64 -12.69 4.21
C SER A 221 -22.92 -11.34 4.32
N ALA A 222 -23.15 -10.47 3.37
CA ALA A 222 -22.62 -9.12 3.37
C ALA A 222 -23.67 -8.12 2.88
N PHE A 223 -23.63 -6.94 3.42
CA PHE A 223 -24.33 -5.79 2.85
C PHE A 223 -23.47 -5.23 1.72
N PHE A 224 -24.00 -5.29 0.51
CA PHE A 224 -23.30 -4.94 -0.72
C PHE A 224 -23.80 -3.59 -1.24
N ILE A 225 -22.84 -2.69 -1.47
CA ILE A 225 -23.07 -1.38 -2.08
C ILE A 225 -22.37 -1.37 -3.42
N SER A 226 -23.11 -1.16 -4.51
CA SER A 226 -22.59 -1.00 -5.87
C SER A 226 -22.95 0.34 -6.50
N GLY A 227 -23.27 1.31 -5.69
CA GLY A 227 -23.62 2.67 -6.05
C GLY A 227 -24.67 3.28 -5.10
N PRO A 228 -24.99 4.55 -5.26
CA PRO A 228 -25.89 5.26 -4.32
C PRO A 228 -27.27 4.61 -4.17
N ALA A 229 -27.81 4.05 -5.26
CA ALA A 229 -29.14 3.45 -5.29
C ALA A 229 -29.14 1.91 -5.22
N ASN A 230 -27.98 1.28 -5.38
CA ASN A 230 -27.88 -0.17 -5.42
C ASN A 230 -27.22 -0.71 -4.15
N ARG A 231 -28.06 -0.98 -3.17
CA ARG A 231 -27.67 -1.49 -1.84
C ARG A 231 -28.53 -2.69 -1.50
N THR A 232 -27.92 -3.82 -1.22
CA THR A 232 -28.64 -5.07 -0.98
C THR A 232 -27.85 -6.04 -0.12
N ASN A 233 -28.53 -6.94 0.56
CA ASN A 233 -27.88 -8.06 1.22
C ASN A 233 -27.59 -9.14 0.19
N ILE A 234 -26.38 -9.67 0.26
CA ILE A 234 -25.93 -10.80 -0.56
C ILE A 234 -25.46 -11.95 0.33
N ARG A 235 -25.54 -13.15 -0.18
CA ARG A 235 -24.94 -14.33 0.45
C ARG A 235 -23.75 -14.79 -0.38
N ILE A 236 -22.60 -14.95 0.28
CA ILE A 236 -21.39 -15.47 -0.33
C ILE A 236 -21.41 -16.97 -0.19
N VAL A 237 -21.36 -17.68 -1.31
CA VAL A 237 -21.38 -19.15 -1.35
C VAL A 237 -20.03 -19.63 -1.85
N ALA A 238 -19.26 -20.27 -0.98
CA ALA A 238 -18.05 -20.98 -1.37
C ALA A 238 -18.42 -22.33 -2.03
N THR A 239 -17.85 -22.58 -3.19
CA THR A 239 -18.00 -23.89 -3.86
C THR A 239 -17.34 -24.99 -3.02
N PRO A 240 -17.73 -26.29 -3.17
CA PRO A 240 -17.10 -27.40 -2.46
C PRO A 240 -15.56 -27.41 -2.65
N HIS A 241 -15.09 -27.11 -3.84
CA HIS A 241 -13.65 -27.04 -4.13
C HIS A 241 -12.94 -25.93 -3.35
N VAL A 242 -13.52 -24.74 -3.29
CA VAL A 242 -12.96 -23.60 -2.50
C VAL A 242 -12.96 -23.96 -1.02
N LYS A 243 -14.03 -24.57 -0.50
CA LYS A 243 -14.06 -25.03 0.91
C LYS A 243 -12.95 -26.02 1.21
N GLN A 244 -12.72 -26.99 0.32
CA GLN A 244 -11.66 -28.00 0.49
C GLN A 244 -10.25 -27.38 0.57
N ILE A 245 -10.01 -26.23 -0.09
CA ILE A 245 -8.73 -25.52 -0.06
C ILE A 245 -8.53 -24.79 1.29
N PHE A 246 -9.59 -24.21 1.86
CA PHE A 246 -9.50 -23.30 2.99
C PHE A 246 -9.98 -23.90 4.34
N GLU A 247 -10.58 -25.06 4.36
CA GLU A 247 -11.08 -25.75 5.57
C GLU A 247 -10.12 -26.86 6.08
N ASN A 248 -8.86 -26.88 5.63
CA ASN A 248 -7.82 -27.81 6.11
C ASN A 248 -7.06 -27.24 7.31
#